data_6ad83d172af7ac5a3398058ce185462e
#
_entry.id   6ad83d172af7ac5a3398058ce185462e
#
_cell.length_a   1.000
_cell.length_b   1.000
_cell.length_c   1.000
_cell.angle_alpha   90.00
_cell.angle_beta   90.00
_cell.angle_gamma   90.00
#
_symmetry.space_group_name_H-M   'P 1'
#
loop_
_entity.id
_entity.type
_entity.pdbx_description
1 polymer ?
#
loop_
_entity_poly.entity_id
_entity_poly.type
_entity_poly.pdbx_seq_one_letter_code
_entity_poly.pdbx_strand_id
1 'polypeptide(L)'
;MKLHRYRGNPILRPNPLNEWEALNVFNCGVIHHNGLFHMFYRAQGTDYVSRIGYAVGADGYNFNRLQQPILFPQEPFESRGVEDPRVTHLGEEGRFVMAYTAFSLGGITPMFAESTNLIAWRRIGPLVTGEDNKDHVLFPRKIGGRYAAFHRRPPSIWIAYSDDLRHWGDFQVVMGPRSEEWDSKRVGGGGVPIETEHGWLAPYHGFDHEHTYRFGVCLLDLEDPARVIARPSGFIMEPQELWELRGEVPRAIFSAANPVVDGTVYVYYGGADRVIGLASCALAELLEFARRG
;
A
#
# COMPACT_ATOMS: atom_id res chain seq x y z
N MET A 1 -2.05 12.31 17.55
CA MET A 1 -2.46 10.90 17.58
C MET A 1 -1.28 10.04 17.17
N LYS A 2 -1.15 8.81 17.72
CA LYS A 2 -0.15 7.83 17.27
C LYS A 2 -0.79 6.45 17.17
N LEU A 3 -0.36 5.66 16.19
CA LEU A 3 -0.77 4.27 16.07
C LEU A 3 -0.17 3.41 17.19
N HIS A 4 -0.90 2.39 17.61
CA HIS A 4 -0.45 1.43 18.63
C HIS A 4 0.17 0.21 17.96
N ARG A 5 1.50 0.03 18.12
CA ARG A 5 2.19 -1.16 17.63
C ARG A 5 1.70 -2.42 18.34
N TYR A 6 1.47 -3.47 17.57
CA TYR A 6 1.21 -4.78 18.16
C TYR A 6 2.42 -5.30 18.93
N ARG A 7 2.21 -5.79 20.14
CA ARG A 7 3.32 -6.22 21.03
C ARG A 7 4.10 -7.43 20.49
N GLY A 8 3.47 -8.25 19.65
CA GLY A 8 4.09 -9.42 19.02
C GLY A 8 4.85 -9.14 17.73
N ASN A 9 5.06 -7.87 17.38
CA ASN A 9 5.80 -7.48 16.17
C ASN A 9 7.27 -7.98 16.17
N PRO A 10 7.83 -8.22 14.97
CA PRO A 10 7.16 -8.28 13.68
C PRO A 10 6.35 -9.56 13.52
N ILE A 11 5.18 -9.43 12.86
CA ILE A 11 4.22 -10.53 12.67
C ILE A 11 4.60 -11.50 11.54
N LEU A 12 5.41 -11.04 10.59
CA LEU A 12 5.93 -11.87 9.51
C LEU A 12 7.43 -11.61 9.32
N ARG A 13 8.20 -12.69 9.25
CA ARG A 13 9.65 -12.67 9.04
C ARG A 13 10.01 -13.51 7.82
N PRO A 14 11.19 -13.29 7.18
CA PRO A 14 11.70 -14.20 6.16
C PRO A 14 11.66 -15.67 6.61
N ASN A 15 11.43 -16.56 5.66
CA ASN A 15 11.47 -17.98 5.90
C ASN A 15 12.66 -18.59 5.15
N PRO A 16 13.78 -18.89 5.83
CA PRO A 16 14.99 -19.39 5.18
C PRO A 16 14.82 -20.79 4.53
N LEU A 17 13.72 -21.47 4.81
CA LEU A 17 13.41 -22.76 4.18
C LEU A 17 12.73 -22.60 2.80
N ASN A 18 12.26 -21.40 2.47
CA ASN A 18 11.69 -21.07 1.17
C ASN A 18 12.63 -20.12 0.43
N GLU A 19 13.31 -20.59 -0.60
CA GLU A 19 14.32 -19.82 -1.33
C GLU A 19 13.82 -18.44 -1.78
N TRP A 20 12.59 -18.33 -2.25
CA TRP A 20 12.01 -17.10 -2.80
C TRP A 20 11.63 -16.04 -1.76
N GLU A 21 11.55 -16.40 -0.46
CA GLU A 21 11.24 -15.49 0.66
C GLU A 21 12.29 -15.54 1.78
N ALA A 22 13.50 -16.02 1.46
CA ALA A 22 14.52 -16.31 2.46
C ALA A 22 15.21 -15.08 3.05
N LEU A 23 15.23 -13.95 2.33
CA LEU A 23 15.93 -12.72 2.77
C LEU A 23 14.97 -11.69 3.36
N ASN A 24 13.95 -11.31 2.61
CA ASN A 24 13.08 -10.19 2.95
C ASN A 24 11.61 -10.54 2.73
N VAL A 25 10.73 -10.10 3.65
CA VAL A 25 9.28 -10.08 3.50
C VAL A 25 8.76 -8.73 4.02
N PHE A 26 8.08 -7.94 3.18
CA PHE A 26 7.74 -6.56 3.51
C PHE A 26 6.63 -6.02 2.62
N ASN A 27 6.21 -4.76 2.80
CA ASN A 27 5.31 -3.99 1.93
C ASN A 27 4.09 -4.80 1.46
N CYS A 28 3.21 -5.14 2.39
CA CYS A 28 2.08 -6.02 2.11
C CYS A 28 0.76 -5.26 1.88
N GLY A 29 -0.04 -5.73 0.92
CA GLY A 29 -1.47 -5.48 0.86
C GLY A 29 -2.22 -6.45 1.79
N VAL A 30 -3.24 -5.99 2.49
CA VAL A 30 -4.10 -6.86 3.31
C VAL A 30 -5.55 -6.41 3.15
N ILE A 31 -6.44 -7.37 2.98
CA ILE A 31 -7.88 -7.17 3.04
C ILE A 31 -8.51 -8.09 4.07
N HIS A 32 -9.63 -7.66 4.66
CA HIS A 32 -10.49 -8.52 5.45
C HIS A 32 -11.70 -8.91 4.59
N HIS A 33 -11.87 -10.22 4.37
CA HIS A 33 -12.95 -10.73 3.54
C HIS A 33 -13.41 -12.10 4.05
N ASN A 34 -14.73 -12.32 4.12
CA ASN A 34 -15.33 -13.56 4.64
C ASN A 34 -14.79 -14.00 6.01
N GLY A 35 -14.58 -13.03 6.93
CA GLY A 35 -14.10 -13.32 8.29
C GLY A 35 -12.60 -13.64 8.39
N LEU A 36 -11.85 -13.49 7.32
CA LEU A 36 -10.41 -13.77 7.27
C LEU A 36 -9.63 -12.55 6.81
N PHE A 37 -8.40 -12.41 7.32
CA PHE A 37 -7.40 -11.49 6.82
C PHE A 37 -6.56 -12.19 5.75
N HIS A 38 -6.56 -11.62 4.55
CA HIS A 38 -5.79 -12.09 3.40
C HIS A 38 -4.63 -11.14 3.16
N MET A 39 -3.42 -11.61 3.36
CA MET A 39 -2.18 -10.83 3.22
C MET A 39 -1.46 -11.21 1.93
N PHE A 40 -1.10 -10.20 1.15
CA PHE A 40 -0.29 -10.28 -0.06
C PHE A 40 1.01 -9.55 0.23
N TYR A 41 2.12 -10.23 0.32
CA TYR A 41 3.37 -9.64 0.78
C TYR A 41 4.48 -9.74 -0.28
N ARG A 42 5.23 -8.65 -0.42
CA ARG A 42 6.45 -8.67 -1.21
C ARG A 42 7.48 -9.52 -0.49
N ALA A 43 8.14 -10.40 -1.22
CA ALA A 43 9.20 -11.26 -0.72
C ALA A 43 10.37 -11.32 -1.69
N GLN A 44 11.57 -11.51 -1.15
CA GLN A 44 12.81 -11.67 -1.90
C GLN A 44 13.63 -12.80 -1.34
N GLY A 45 14.13 -13.63 -2.25
CA GLY A 45 15.19 -14.60 -1.98
C GLY A 45 16.58 -14.02 -2.20
N THR A 46 17.59 -14.87 -2.22
CA THR A 46 19.00 -14.50 -2.46
C THR A 46 19.25 -13.96 -3.86
N ASP A 47 18.32 -14.15 -4.78
CA ASP A 47 18.33 -13.60 -6.14
C ASP A 47 17.86 -12.13 -6.19
N TYR A 48 17.34 -11.58 -5.08
CA TYR A 48 16.76 -10.25 -4.98
C TYR A 48 15.62 -9.98 -5.97
N VAL A 49 15.03 -11.01 -6.55
CA VAL A 49 13.84 -10.88 -7.40
C VAL A 49 12.60 -10.83 -6.53
N SER A 50 11.86 -9.73 -6.61
CA SER A 50 10.62 -9.56 -5.84
C SER A 50 9.49 -10.43 -6.39
N ARG A 51 8.79 -11.11 -5.47
CA ARG A 51 7.60 -11.94 -5.72
C ARG A 51 6.52 -11.58 -4.72
N ILE A 52 5.27 -11.89 -5.02
CA ILE A 52 4.16 -11.69 -4.09
C ILE A 52 3.75 -13.04 -3.51
N GLY A 53 3.95 -13.18 -2.20
CA GLY A 53 3.44 -14.29 -1.41
C GLY A 53 2.02 -14.03 -0.94
N TYR A 54 1.37 -15.09 -0.48
CA TYR A 54 0.05 -15.02 0.13
C TYR A 54 0.05 -15.72 1.48
N ALA A 55 -0.62 -15.09 2.45
CA ALA A 55 -0.86 -15.66 3.76
C ALA A 55 -2.28 -15.33 4.23
N VAL A 56 -2.86 -16.18 5.05
CA VAL A 56 -4.22 -16.01 5.57
C VAL A 56 -4.27 -16.28 7.06
N GLY A 57 -5.07 -15.50 7.78
CA GLY A 57 -5.27 -15.61 9.23
C GLY A 57 -6.66 -15.14 9.64
N ALA A 58 -7.14 -15.60 10.81
CA ALA A 58 -8.44 -15.23 11.32
C ALA A 58 -8.41 -14.02 12.26
N ASP A 59 -7.29 -13.77 12.91
CA ASP A 59 -7.14 -12.79 14.00
C ASP A 59 -6.37 -11.50 13.60
N GLY A 60 -5.82 -11.47 12.39
CA GLY A 60 -5.03 -10.34 11.88
C GLY A 60 -3.58 -10.27 12.37
N TYR A 61 -3.11 -11.20 13.20
CA TYR A 61 -1.73 -11.24 13.72
C TYR A 61 -1.00 -12.51 13.34
N ASN A 62 -1.70 -13.65 13.29
CA ASN A 62 -1.14 -14.95 12.97
C ASN A 62 -1.55 -15.36 11.57
N PHE A 63 -0.56 -15.62 10.71
CA PHE A 63 -0.79 -15.91 9.30
C PHE A 63 -0.16 -17.23 8.87
N ASN A 64 -0.93 -18.03 8.15
CA ASN A 64 -0.47 -19.23 7.47
C ASN A 64 -0.13 -18.91 6.02
N ARG A 65 1.12 -19.19 5.61
CA ARG A 65 1.64 -18.87 4.27
C ARG A 65 1.41 -20.01 3.28
N LEU A 66 1.20 -19.66 2.01
CA LEU A 66 1.38 -20.60 0.93
C LEU A 66 2.89 -20.87 0.69
N GLN A 67 3.20 -22.09 0.23
CA GLN A 67 4.58 -22.50 -0.05
C GLN A 67 5.15 -21.85 -1.31
N GLN A 68 4.29 -21.40 -2.22
CA GLN A 68 4.68 -20.78 -3.49
C GLN A 68 4.12 -19.38 -3.60
N PRO A 69 4.82 -18.46 -4.30
CA PRO A 69 4.31 -17.14 -4.57
C PRO A 69 3.08 -17.23 -5.50
N ILE A 70 2.13 -16.32 -5.31
CA ILE A 70 0.91 -16.24 -6.13
C ILE A 70 1.06 -15.30 -7.33
N LEU A 71 2.02 -14.39 -7.28
CA LEU A 71 2.40 -13.54 -8.41
C LEU A 71 3.92 -13.44 -8.46
N PHE A 72 4.48 -13.67 -9.63
CA PHE A 72 5.93 -13.66 -9.87
C PHE A 72 6.21 -13.20 -11.30
N PRO A 73 7.44 -12.79 -11.62
CA PRO A 73 7.80 -12.34 -12.96
C PRO A 73 7.46 -13.36 -14.04
N GLN A 74 6.68 -12.93 -15.04
CA GLN A 74 6.31 -13.70 -16.23
C GLN A 74 6.52 -12.90 -17.52
N GLU A 75 6.67 -11.57 -17.38
CA GLU A 75 6.80 -10.66 -18.51
C GLU A 75 8.17 -9.97 -18.48
N PRO A 76 8.73 -9.56 -19.63
CA PRO A 76 10.04 -8.88 -19.67
C PRO A 76 10.12 -7.63 -18.79
N PHE A 77 9.02 -6.88 -18.66
CA PHE A 77 8.96 -5.67 -17.82
C PHE A 77 8.85 -5.99 -16.31
N GLU A 78 8.77 -7.25 -15.91
CA GLU A 78 8.80 -7.74 -14.52
C GLU A 78 10.12 -8.44 -14.17
N SER A 79 11.11 -8.47 -15.06
CA SER A 79 12.30 -9.33 -14.95
C SER A 79 13.12 -9.15 -13.67
N ARG A 80 12.93 -8.05 -12.93
CA ARG A 80 13.51 -7.78 -11.61
C ARG A 80 12.54 -7.93 -10.46
N GLY A 81 11.26 -8.11 -10.74
CA GLY A 81 10.26 -8.39 -9.72
C GLY A 81 8.90 -7.79 -9.94
N VAL A 82 7.97 -8.25 -9.11
CA VAL A 82 6.63 -7.71 -8.86
C VAL A 82 6.59 -7.28 -7.40
N GLU A 83 6.20 -6.01 -7.14
CA GLU A 83 6.48 -5.32 -5.88
C GLU A 83 5.26 -4.61 -5.30
N ASP A 84 5.25 -4.46 -3.97
CA ASP A 84 4.42 -3.54 -3.20
C ASP A 84 2.92 -3.65 -3.51
N PRO A 85 2.30 -4.84 -3.33
CA PRO A 85 0.89 -5.07 -3.68
C PRO A 85 -0.06 -4.25 -2.81
N ARG A 86 -1.10 -3.70 -3.42
CA ARG A 86 -2.27 -3.11 -2.77
C ARG A 86 -3.51 -3.75 -3.35
N VAL A 87 -4.34 -4.33 -2.50
CA VAL A 87 -5.52 -5.07 -2.97
C VAL A 87 -6.78 -4.32 -2.60
N THR A 88 -7.61 -4.06 -3.60
CA THR A 88 -8.91 -3.41 -3.47
C THR A 88 -10.01 -4.41 -3.80
N HIS A 89 -11.01 -4.54 -2.95
CA HIS A 89 -12.23 -5.28 -3.22
C HIS A 89 -13.24 -4.37 -3.92
N LEU A 90 -13.60 -4.69 -5.15
CA LEU A 90 -14.69 -4.06 -5.89
C LEU A 90 -15.97 -4.85 -5.62
N GLY A 91 -16.63 -4.55 -4.50
CA GLY A 91 -17.75 -5.34 -3.98
C GLY A 91 -18.92 -5.44 -4.96
N GLU A 92 -19.28 -4.35 -5.65
CA GLU A 92 -20.35 -4.33 -6.66
C GLU A 92 -20.04 -5.21 -7.89
N GLU A 93 -18.76 -5.44 -8.18
CA GLU A 93 -18.30 -6.23 -9.31
C GLU A 93 -17.91 -7.67 -8.93
N GLY A 94 -17.93 -8.00 -7.63
CA GLY A 94 -17.59 -9.33 -7.11
C GLY A 94 -16.16 -9.77 -7.40
N ARG A 95 -15.21 -8.83 -7.52
CA ARG A 95 -13.80 -9.10 -7.83
C ARG A 95 -12.84 -8.26 -7.00
N PHE A 96 -11.59 -8.66 -7.04
CA PHE A 96 -10.47 -7.99 -6.39
C PHE A 96 -9.52 -7.45 -7.46
N VAL A 97 -8.95 -6.28 -7.21
CA VAL A 97 -7.93 -5.68 -8.07
C VAL A 97 -6.67 -5.46 -7.23
N MET A 98 -5.56 -5.98 -7.68
CA MET A 98 -4.24 -5.74 -7.12
C MET A 98 -3.51 -4.71 -7.96
N ALA A 99 -3.12 -3.61 -7.34
CA ALA A 99 -2.13 -2.68 -7.85
C ALA A 99 -0.75 -3.17 -7.41
N TYR A 100 0.21 -3.31 -8.33
CA TYR A 100 1.58 -3.74 -8.03
C TYR A 100 2.58 -3.04 -8.95
N THR A 101 3.80 -2.88 -8.50
CA THR A 101 4.86 -2.31 -9.32
C THR A 101 5.63 -3.43 -10.02
N ALA A 102 5.61 -3.44 -11.34
CA ALA A 102 6.50 -4.26 -12.15
C ALA A 102 7.87 -3.59 -12.25
N PHE A 103 8.95 -4.32 -12.01
CA PHE A 103 10.31 -3.81 -12.05
C PHE A 103 11.18 -4.59 -13.03
N SER A 104 11.92 -3.87 -13.86
CA SER A 104 12.85 -4.41 -14.85
C SER A 104 14.07 -3.50 -15.01
N LEU A 105 15.00 -3.90 -15.87
CA LEU A 105 16.13 -3.04 -16.26
C LEU A 105 15.67 -1.76 -17.01
N GLY A 106 14.48 -1.80 -17.62
CA GLY A 106 13.86 -0.64 -18.27
C GLY A 106 13.18 0.34 -17.32
N GLY A 107 13.21 0.07 -16.01
CA GLY A 107 12.57 0.87 -14.97
C GLY A 107 11.35 0.20 -14.32
N ILE A 108 10.52 1.01 -13.68
CA ILE A 108 9.31 0.58 -12.98
C ILE A 108 8.05 0.92 -13.79
N THR A 109 7.03 0.06 -13.67
CA THR A 109 5.72 0.25 -14.31
C THR A 109 4.61 -0.08 -13.30
N PRO A 110 3.68 0.85 -13.01
CA PRO A 110 2.53 0.60 -12.16
C PRO A 110 1.50 -0.26 -12.91
N MET A 111 1.27 -1.48 -12.42
CA MET A 111 0.46 -2.51 -13.05
C MET A 111 -0.77 -2.85 -12.23
N PHE A 112 -1.83 -3.29 -12.90
CA PHE A 112 -3.00 -3.89 -12.27
C PHE A 112 -3.16 -5.36 -12.66
N ALA A 113 -3.63 -6.15 -11.70
CA ALA A 113 -4.12 -7.53 -11.89
C ALA A 113 -5.46 -7.71 -11.19
N GLU A 114 -6.28 -8.64 -11.65
CA GLU A 114 -7.58 -8.95 -11.06
C GLU A 114 -7.70 -10.42 -10.66
N SER A 115 -8.57 -10.67 -9.69
CA SER A 115 -8.89 -12.02 -9.19
C SER A 115 -10.34 -12.07 -8.70
N THR A 116 -10.95 -13.25 -8.77
CA THR A 116 -12.25 -13.56 -8.13
C THR A 116 -12.09 -14.45 -6.90
N ASN A 117 -10.89 -14.97 -6.63
CA ASN A 117 -10.63 -15.94 -5.56
C ASN A 117 -9.40 -15.64 -4.70
N LEU A 118 -8.73 -14.48 -4.93
CA LEU A 118 -7.54 -14.01 -4.19
C LEU A 118 -6.25 -14.83 -4.42
N ILE A 119 -6.30 -15.90 -5.15
CA ILE A 119 -5.17 -16.83 -5.40
C ILE A 119 -4.69 -16.75 -6.85
N ALA A 120 -5.61 -16.86 -7.79
CA ALA A 120 -5.30 -16.76 -9.22
C ALA A 120 -5.48 -15.33 -9.70
N TRP A 121 -4.41 -14.73 -10.21
CA TRP A 121 -4.39 -13.33 -10.66
C TRP A 121 -4.13 -13.23 -12.16
N ARG A 122 -4.96 -12.46 -12.85
CA ARG A 122 -4.82 -12.14 -14.27
C ARG A 122 -4.39 -10.68 -14.43
N ARG A 123 -3.28 -10.44 -15.13
CA ARG A 123 -2.81 -9.06 -15.43
C ARG A 123 -3.83 -8.32 -16.28
N ILE A 124 -4.14 -7.08 -15.91
CA ILE A 124 -5.04 -6.19 -16.66
C ILE A 124 -4.22 -5.33 -17.62
N GLY A 125 -3.26 -4.58 -17.08
CA GLY A 125 -2.42 -3.64 -17.81
C GLY A 125 -1.81 -2.57 -16.89
N PRO A 126 -0.99 -1.67 -17.46
CA PRO A 126 -0.37 -0.58 -16.72
C PRO A 126 -1.35 0.58 -16.50
N LEU A 127 -1.10 1.36 -15.43
CA LEU A 127 -1.70 2.68 -15.26
C LEU A 127 -1.07 3.68 -16.23
N VAL A 128 0.25 3.65 -16.33
CA VAL A 128 1.04 4.51 -17.22
C VAL A 128 2.37 3.82 -17.51
N THR A 129 3.01 4.17 -18.61
CA THR A 129 4.32 3.65 -19.04
C THR A 129 5.29 4.76 -19.37
N GLY A 130 6.59 4.46 -19.32
CA GLY A 130 7.65 5.38 -19.78
C GLY A 130 8.00 6.50 -18.80
N GLU A 131 7.58 6.39 -17.53
CA GLU A 131 7.91 7.37 -16.50
C GLU A 131 8.17 6.69 -15.14
N ASP A 132 8.88 7.37 -14.23
CA ASP A 132 9.03 6.93 -12.83
C ASP A 132 7.68 7.10 -12.09
N ASN A 133 6.95 6.01 -11.92
CA ASN A 133 5.63 6.00 -11.32
C ASN A 133 5.39 4.70 -10.54
N LYS A 134 4.92 4.83 -9.30
CA LYS A 134 4.55 3.72 -8.41
C LYS A 134 3.59 4.17 -7.30
N ASP A 135 3.45 3.38 -6.24
CA ASP A 135 2.59 3.65 -5.09
C ASP A 135 1.12 3.90 -5.49
N HIS A 136 0.70 3.22 -6.57
CA HIS A 136 -0.67 3.33 -7.06
C HIS A 136 -1.61 2.44 -6.23
N VAL A 137 -2.83 2.93 -6.04
CA VAL A 137 -3.90 2.25 -5.29
C VAL A 137 -5.25 2.62 -5.87
N LEU A 138 -6.09 1.61 -6.11
CA LEU A 138 -7.44 1.80 -6.63
C LEU A 138 -8.41 2.18 -5.50
N PHE A 139 -9.33 3.10 -5.77
CA PHE A 139 -10.44 3.37 -4.87
C PHE A 139 -11.43 2.19 -4.83
N PRO A 140 -12.10 1.92 -3.69
CA PRO A 140 -12.93 0.73 -3.52
C PRO A 140 -14.28 0.80 -4.26
N ARG A 141 -14.64 1.96 -4.80
CA ARG A 141 -15.78 2.17 -5.70
C ARG A 141 -15.46 3.18 -6.79
N LYS A 142 -16.32 3.25 -7.80
CA LYS A 142 -16.23 4.27 -8.83
C LYS A 142 -16.57 5.66 -8.29
N ILE A 143 -15.88 6.67 -8.79
CA ILE A 143 -16.09 8.09 -8.53
C ILE A 143 -16.65 8.70 -9.82
N GLY A 144 -17.84 9.31 -9.76
CA GLY A 144 -18.50 9.83 -10.96
C GLY A 144 -18.69 8.79 -12.07
N GLY A 145 -18.90 7.51 -11.70
CA GLY A 145 -19.08 6.39 -12.63
C GLY A 145 -17.77 5.79 -13.18
N ARG A 146 -16.59 6.30 -12.80
CA ARG A 146 -15.29 5.87 -13.30
C ARG A 146 -14.41 5.27 -12.19
N TYR A 147 -13.54 4.35 -12.54
CA TYR A 147 -12.48 3.92 -11.63
C TYR A 147 -11.53 5.08 -11.38
N ALA A 148 -11.11 5.25 -10.14
CA ALA A 148 -10.14 6.24 -9.72
C ALA A 148 -8.95 5.55 -9.04
N ALA A 149 -7.75 5.98 -9.31
CA ALA A 149 -6.54 5.45 -8.69
C ALA A 149 -5.56 6.56 -8.32
N PHE A 150 -5.03 6.51 -7.10
CA PHE A 150 -3.83 7.26 -6.80
C PHE A 150 -2.62 6.64 -7.46
N HIS A 151 -1.64 7.47 -7.76
CA HIS A 151 -0.32 7.07 -8.18
C HIS A 151 0.71 8.14 -7.81
N ARG A 152 1.99 7.85 -7.94
CA ARG A 152 3.04 8.80 -7.63
C ARG A 152 3.88 9.14 -8.84
N ARG A 153 3.78 10.37 -9.33
CA ARG A 153 4.83 11.02 -10.11
C ARG A 153 5.66 11.85 -9.14
N PRO A 154 6.93 11.47 -8.90
CA PRO A 154 7.73 12.17 -7.91
C PRO A 154 7.75 13.69 -8.15
N PRO A 155 7.64 14.49 -7.08
CA PRO A 155 7.59 14.10 -5.65
C PRO A 155 6.17 13.94 -5.09
N SER A 156 5.12 13.97 -5.92
CA SER A 156 3.71 14.22 -5.55
C SER A 156 2.82 12.99 -5.74
N ILE A 157 1.73 12.94 -4.98
CA ILE A 157 0.60 12.03 -5.23
C ILE A 157 -0.31 12.65 -6.28
N TRP A 158 -0.67 11.84 -7.26
CA TRP A 158 -1.57 12.14 -8.36
C TRP A 158 -2.78 11.21 -8.31
N ILE A 159 -3.86 11.59 -8.97
CA ILE A 159 -5.02 10.74 -9.25
C ILE A 159 -5.21 10.63 -10.76
N ALA A 160 -5.68 9.47 -11.20
CA ALA A 160 -6.06 9.19 -12.57
C ALA A 160 -7.40 8.48 -12.62
N TYR A 161 -8.11 8.57 -13.74
CA TYR A 161 -9.41 7.97 -13.93
C TYR A 161 -9.42 7.05 -15.14
N SER A 162 -10.28 6.00 -15.09
CA SER A 162 -10.44 5.01 -16.17
C SER A 162 -11.87 4.51 -16.22
N ASP A 163 -12.37 4.18 -17.41
CA ASP A 163 -13.67 3.52 -17.58
C ASP A 163 -13.56 1.98 -17.52
N ASP A 164 -12.36 1.43 -17.76
CA ASP A 164 -12.16 -0.01 -18.01
C ASP A 164 -10.94 -0.65 -17.30
N LEU A 165 -10.24 0.09 -16.43
CA LEU A 165 -8.98 -0.28 -15.76
C LEU A 165 -7.78 -0.49 -16.72
N ARG A 166 -7.91 -0.17 -18.00
CA ARG A 166 -6.88 -0.35 -19.03
C ARG A 166 -6.40 0.97 -19.60
N HIS A 167 -7.33 1.89 -19.83
CA HIS A 167 -7.05 3.21 -20.40
C HIS A 167 -7.23 4.26 -19.30
N TRP A 168 -6.13 4.84 -18.88
CA TRP A 168 -6.09 5.83 -17.80
C TRP A 168 -5.82 7.23 -18.34
N GLY A 169 -6.51 8.22 -17.77
CA GLY A 169 -6.40 9.63 -18.18
C GLY A 169 -6.79 10.58 -17.06
N ASP A 170 -7.00 11.84 -17.41
CA ASP A 170 -7.42 12.92 -16.50
C ASP A 170 -6.52 13.01 -15.26
N PHE A 171 -5.20 12.99 -15.50
CA PHE A 171 -4.19 13.02 -14.45
C PHE A 171 -4.19 14.37 -13.72
N GLN A 172 -4.38 14.35 -12.40
CA GLN A 172 -4.40 15.54 -11.57
C GLN A 172 -3.50 15.37 -10.35
N VAL A 173 -2.83 16.45 -9.91
CA VAL A 173 -2.10 16.47 -8.65
C VAL A 173 -3.09 16.52 -7.50
N VAL A 174 -2.93 15.63 -6.53
CA VAL A 174 -3.69 15.65 -5.26
C VAL A 174 -2.92 16.42 -4.20
N MET A 175 -1.67 16.04 -3.94
CA MET A 175 -0.82 16.71 -2.97
C MET A 175 0.67 16.48 -3.24
N GLY A 176 1.46 17.49 -2.90
CA GLY A 176 2.91 17.45 -2.95
C GLY A 176 3.56 17.46 -1.56
N PRO A 177 4.90 17.45 -1.50
CA PRO A 177 5.66 17.68 -0.28
C PRO A 177 5.33 19.04 0.34
N ARG A 178 5.52 19.17 1.67
CA ARG A 178 5.44 20.43 2.41
C ARG A 178 6.83 20.81 2.91
N SER A 179 7.30 21.98 2.52
CA SER A 179 8.59 22.50 3.00
C SER A 179 8.60 22.55 4.52
N GLU A 180 9.73 22.15 5.16
CA GLU A 180 9.95 22.20 6.60
C GLU A 180 9.10 21.20 7.44
N GLU A 181 8.31 20.35 6.78
CA GLU A 181 7.52 19.31 7.43
C GLU A 181 8.18 17.92 7.29
N TRP A 182 7.63 16.95 8.02
CA TRP A 182 8.11 15.57 8.00
C TRP A 182 7.96 14.86 6.64
N ASP A 183 7.20 15.43 5.73
CA ASP A 183 6.95 14.94 4.37
C ASP A 183 7.53 15.89 3.30
N SER A 184 8.67 16.51 3.61
CA SER A 184 9.27 17.63 2.86
C SER A 184 9.92 17.25 1.53
N LYS A 185 10.29 16.00 1.31
CA LYS A 185 11.01 15.59 0.10
C LYS A 185 10.12 14.88 -0.91
N ARG A 186 9.23 14.01 -0.45
CA ARG A 186 8.37 13.19 -1.30
C ARG A 186 7.20 12.65 -0.52
N VAL A 187 6.06 12.48 -1.20
CA VAL A 187 4.87 11.80 -0.67
C VAL A 187 4.42 10.68 -1.62
N GLY A 188 3.79 9.64 -1.06
CA GLY A 188 3.24 8.53 -1.84
C GLY A 188 2.02 7.90 -1.17
N GLY A 189 1.13 7.31 -1.95
CA GLY A 189 -0.07 6.64 -1.45
C GLY A 189 0.26 5.48 -0.51
N GLY A 190 -0.53 5.33 0.54
CA GLY A 190 -0.51 4.19 1.46
C GLY A 190 -1.40 3.05 0.98
N GLY A 191 -2.28 2.56 1.85
CA GLY A 191 -3.29 1.57 1.50
C GLY A 191 -4.54 2.18 0.86
N VAL A 192 -5.54 1.33 0.66
CA VAL A 192 -6.82 1.72 0.03
C VAL A 192 -7.50 2.82 0.84
N PRO A 193 -7.95 3.93 0.20
CA PRO A 193 -8.70 4.97 0.89
C PRO A 193 -9.96 4.41 1.56
N ILE A 194 -10.25 4.87 2.77
CA ILE A 194 -11.41 4.45 3.56
C ILE A 194 -12.53 5.46 3.36
N GLU A 195 -13.68 5.02 2.87
CA GLU A 195 -14.86 5.87 2.76
C GLU A 195 -15.45 6.16 4.14
N THR A 196 -15.75 7.42 4.40
CA THR A 196 -16.40 7.90 5.63
C THR A 196 -17.48 8.93 5.28
N GLU A 197 -18.37 9.22 6.21
CA GLU A 197 -19.38 10.29 6.04
C GLU A 197 -18.79 11.70 5.85
N HIS A 198 -17.50 11.88 6.18
CA HIS A 198 -16.80 13.17 6.09
C HIS A 198 -15.87 13.29 4.89
N GLY A 199 -15.68 12.24 4.11
CA GLY A 199 -14.76 12.19 2.99
C GLY A 199 -13.97 10.89 2.93
N TRP A 200 -13.06 10.80 1.96
CA TRP A 200 -12.10 9.71 1.86
C TRP A 200 -10.96 9.91 2.86
N LEU A 201 -10.85 9.03 3.83
CA LEU A 201 -9.69 8.99 4.71
C LEU A 201 -8.56 8.26 3.99
N ALA A 202 -7.56 9.00 3.54
CA ALA A 202 -6.49 8.49 2.71
C ALA A 202 -5.16 8.43 3.47
N PRO A 203 -4.69 7.24 3.88
CA PRO A 203 -3.35 7.07 4.41
C PRO A 203 -2.30 7.35 3.33
N TYR A 204 -1.18 7.96 3.74
CA TYR A 204 -0.05 8.22 2.86
C TYR A 204 1.27 8.15 3.64
N HIS A 205 2.37 8.00 2.94
CA HIS A 205 3.69 8.11 3.51
C HIS A 205 4.38 9.39 3.02
N GLY A 206 5.14 9.98 3.91
CA GLY A 206 6.05 11.08 3.63
C GLY A 206 7.50 10.65 3.85
N PHE A 207 8.39 11.27 3.12
CA PHE A 207 9.83 11.06 3.17
C PHE A 207 10.52 12.42 3.27
N ASP A 208 11.34 12.60 4.30
CA ASP A 208 12.05 13.84 4.56
C ASP A 208 13.48 13.87 4.00
N HIS A 209 14.16 14.99 4.19
CA HIS A 209 15.56 15.16 3.77
C HIS A 209 16.56 14.37 4.62
N GLU A 210 16.14 13.89 5.82
CA GLU A 210 16.93 13.03 6.69
C GLU A 210 16.76 11.54 6.36
N HIS A 211 16.06 11.25 5.27
CA HIS A 211 15.76 9.91 4.77
C HIS A 211 14.92 9.06 5.74
N THR A 212 13.96 9.68 6.41
CA THR A 212 13.02 9.00 7.30
C THR A 212 11.63 8.92 6.67
N TYR A 213 11.08 7.70 6.59
CA TYR A 213 9.70 7.49 6.17
C TYR A 213 8.76 7.54 7.37
N ARG A 214 7.66 8.28 7.23
CA ARG A 214 6.60 8.37 8.24
C ARG A 214 5.23 8.19 7.60
N PHE A 215 4.23 7.83 8.41
CA PHE A 215 2.84 7.75 7.95
C PHE A 215 2.07 8.98 8.39
N GLY A 216 1.28 9.48 7.46
CA GLY A 216 0.24 10.47 7.68
C GLY A 216 -1.11 10.00 7.17
N VAL A 217 -2.09 10.83 7.36
CA VAL A 217 -3.43 10.65 6.82
C VAL A 217 -3.96 12.00 6.38
N CYS A 218 -4.74 12.03 5.30
CA CYS A 218 -5.48 13.21 4.87
C CYS A 218 -6.95 12.85 4.63
N LEU A 219 -7.80 13.86 4.60
CA LEU A 219 -9.20 13.76 4.27
C LEU A 219 -9.43 14.42 2.91
N LEU A 220 -10.09 13.70 2.00
CA LEU A 220 -10.36 14.15 0.65
C LEU A 220 -11.87 14.19 0.40
N ASP A 221 -12.28 14.99 -0.56
CA ASP A 221 -13.67 15.07 -0.96
C ASP A 221 -14.19 13.74 -1.54
N LEU A 222 -15.43 13.39 -1.25
CA LEU A 222 -16.04 12.13 -1.69
C LEU A 222 -16.27 12.06 -3.20
N GLU A 223 -16.66 13.18 -3.80
CA GLU A 223 -17.01 13.26 -5.23
C GLU A 223 -15.82 13.74 -6.09
N ASP A 224 -14.89 14.46 -5.49
CA ASP A 224 -13.65 14.92 -6.12
C ASP A 224 -12.43 14.62 -5.24
N PRO A 225 -11.89 13.39 -5.24
CA PRO A 225 -10.75 13.02 -4.42
C PRO A 225 -9.42 13.72 -4.77
N ALA A 226 -9.39 14.52 -5.84
CA ALA A 226 -8.29 15.44 -6.10
C ALA A 226 -8.26 16.60 -5.10
N ARG A 227 -9.43 16.93 -4.49
CA ARG A 227 -9.57 18.00 -3.53
C ARG A 227 -9.27 17.54 -2.10
N VAL A 228 -8.17 18.02 -1.54
CA VAL A 228 -7.82 17.80 -0.12
C VAL A 228 -8.70 18.70 0.76
N ILE A 229 -9.49 18.10 1.65
CA ILE A 229 -10.31 18.80 2.65
C ILE A 229 -9.43 19.18 3.85
N ALA A 230 -8.63 18.22 4.34
CA ALA A 230 -7.77 18.41 5.50
C ALA A 230 -6.51 17.54 5.41
N ARG A 231 -5.37 18.09 5.83
CA ARG A 231 -4.08 17.40 5.90
C ARG A 231 -3.32 17.87 7.15
N PRO A 232 -3.39 17.12 8.26
CA PRO A 232 -2.71 17.49 9.51
C PRO A 232 -1.21 17.69 9.33
N SER A 233 -0.62 18.63 10.06
CA SER A 233 0.83 18.84 10.09
C SER A 233 1.57 17.67 10.77
N GLY A 234 0.91 16.94 11.66
CA GLY A 234 1.49 15.80 12.37
C GLY A 234 1.44 14.50 11.57
N PHE A 235 2.34 13.58 11.92
CA PHE A 235 2.33 12.20 11.45
C PHE A 235 1.69 11.26 12.48
N ILE A 236 1.21 10.09 12.03
CA ILE A 236 0.57 9.08 12.88
C ILE A 236 1.54 7.97 13.32
N MET A 237 2.66 7.78 12.59
CA MET A 237 3.69 6.80 12.91
C MET A 237 5.04 7.18 12.31
N GLU A 238 6.13 6.86 13.03
CA GLU A 238 7.52 6.97 12.58
C GLU A 238 8.33 5.75 13.01
N PRO A 239 9.49 5.44 12.40
CA PRO A 239 10.34 4.33 12.82
C PRO A 239 10.87 4.54 14.23
N GLN A 240 10.74 3.53 15.10
CA GLN A 240 11.21 3.57 16.50
C GLN A 240 11.88 2.26 16.92
N GLU A 241 11.36 1.11 16.47
CA GLU A 241 11.88 -0.18 16.83
C GLU A 241 13.17 -0.52 16.07
N LEU A 242 14.05 -1.32 16.65
CA LEU A 242 15.31 -1.67 16.00
C LEU A 242 15.14 -2.30 14.62
N TRP A 243 14.08 -3.07 14.42
CA TRP A 243 13.75 -3.72 13.15
C TRP A 243 13.10 -2.77 12.12
N GLU A 244 12.68 -1.57 12.55
CA GLU A 244 12.24 -0.47 11.67
C GLU A 244 13.41 0.47 11.33
N LEU A 245 14.42 0.52 12.20
CA LEU A 245 15.58 1.40 12.08
C LEU A 245 16.73 0.75 11.31
N ARG A 246 16.79 -0.60 11.22
CA ARG A 246 17.90 -1.37 10.63
C ARG A 246 17.40 -2.46 9.71
N GLY A 247 17.84 -2.45 8.46
CA GLY A 247 17.49 -3.42 7.42
C GLY A 247 18.06 -3.00 6.08
N GLU A 248 17.45 -3.45 4.99
CA GLU A 248 17.84 -3.08 3.61
C GLU A 248 17.66 -1.56 3.36
N VAL A 249 16.58 -0.99 3.87
CA VAL A 249 16.34 0.46 3.85
C VAL A 249 16.15 0.95 5.29
N PRO A 250 17.21 1.46 5.94
CA PRO A 250 17.13 1.96 7.32
C PRO A 250 16.13 3.10 7.47
N ARG A 251 15.47 3.17 8.64
CA ARG A 251 14.45 4.19 8.98
C ARG A 251 13.26 4.19 8.02
N ALA A 252 12.94 3.06 7.43
CA ALA A 252 11.77 2.91 6.57
C ALA A 252 10.68 2.14 7.29
N ILE A 253 9.50 2.78 7.38
CA ILE A 253 8.23 2.11 7.56
C ILE A 253 7.40 2.39 6.32
N PHE A 254 6.82 1.36 5.71
CA PHE A 254 6.06 1.51 4.48
C PHE A 254 4.77 0.69 4.56
N SER A 255 3.60 1.36 4.47
CA SER A 255 2.30 0.70 4.53
C SER A 255 1.59 0.76 3.18
N ALA A 256 1.02 -0.37 2.80
CA ALA A 256 0.14 -0.52 1.66
C ALA A 256 -1.22 -1.16 2.03
N ALA A 257 -1.51 -1.28 3.35
CA ALA A 257 -2.73 -1.92 3.83
C ALA A 257 -3.26 -1.32 5.12
N ASN A 258 -4.57 -1.07 5.13
CA ASN A 258 -5.28 -0.49 6.27
C ASN A 258 -6.73 -1.00 6.36
N PRO A 259 -6.99 -2.35 6.36
CA PRO A 259 -8.36 -2.84 6.51
C PRO A 259 -8.99 -2.37 7.81
N VAL A 260 -10.31 -2.11 7.74
CA VAL A 260 -11.12 -1.74 8.90
C VAL A 260 -11.99 -2.91 9.29
N VAL A 261 -11.88 -3.33 10.54
CA VAL A 261 -12.69 -4.43 11.11
C VAL A 261 -13.23 -3.98 12.45
N ASP A 262 -14.54 -4.04 12.64
CA ASP A 262 -15.23 -3.64 13.87
C ASP A 262 -14.77 -2.28 14.43
N GLY A 263 -14.65 -1.28 13.54
CA GLY A 263 -14.23 0.07 13.90
C GLY A 263 -12.73 0.25 14.21
N THR A 264 -11.93 -0.81 14.07
CA THR A 264 -10.47 -0.76 14.22
C THR A 264 -9.79 -0.75 12.86
N VAL A 265 -8.88 0.19 12.66
CA VAL A 265 -7.98 0.25 11.50
C VAL A 265 -6.72 -0.56 11.82
N TYR A 266 -6.46 -1.61 11.03
CA TYR A 266 -5.25 -2.42 11.11
C TYR A 266 -4.25 -1.93 10.07
N VAL A 267 -3.15 -1.34 10.49
CA VAL A 267 -2.12 -0.81 9.59
C VAL A 267 -0.97 -1.80 9.52
N TYR A 268 -0.90 -2.55 8.42
CA TYR A 268 0.21 -3.46 8.15
C TYR A 268 1.31 -2.73 7.39
N TYR A 269 2.57 -2.96 7.78
CA TYR A 269 3.68 -2.22 7.20
C TYR A 269 4.98 -3.02 7.14
N GLY A 270 5.79 -2.72 6.13
CA GLY A 270 7.17 -3.17 6.05
C GLY A 270 8.05 -2.35 7.00
N GLY A 271 8.92 -3.01 7.76
CA GLY A 271 9.94 -2.39 8.58
C GLY A 271 11.32 -2.59 7.97
N ALA A 272 12.00 -1.48 7.66
CA ALA A 272 13.34 -1.42 7.06
C ALA A 272 13.51 -2.33 5.84
N ASP A 273 12.44 -2.57 5.07
CA ASP A 273 12.34 -3.46 3.91
C ASP A 273 12.76 -4.92 4.20
N ARG A 274 12.50 -5.40 5.42
CA ARG A 274 12.95 -6.73 5.85
C ARG A 274 11.88 -7.61 6.48
N VAL A 275 10.95 -7.01 7.23
CA VAL A 275 9.92 -7.73 7.98
C VAL A 275 8.59 -7.00 7.90
N ILE A 276 7.49 -7.66 8.31
CA ILE A 276 6.17 -7.04 8.38
C ILE A 276 5.77 -6.84 9.83
N GLY A 277 5.34 -5.62 10.15
CA GLY A 277 4.75 -5.24 11.41
C GLY A 277 3.26 -4.88 11.27
N LEU A 278 2.60 -4.76 12.40
CA LEU A 278 1.23 -4.33 12.56
C LEU A 278 1.13 -3.23 13.62
N ALA A 279 0.37 -2.19 13.30
CA ALA A 279 -0.12 -1.21 14.25
C ALA A 279 -1.62 -0.99 14.06
N SER A 280 -2.31 -0.45 15.04
CA SER A 280 -3.75 -0.23 14.95
C SER A 280 -4.19 1.04 15.69
N CYS A 281 -5.40 1.50 15.38
CA CYS A 281 -6.12 2.54 16.10
C CYS A 281 -7.63 2.42 15.87
N ALA A 282 -8.43 3.12 16.66
CA ALA A 282 -9.84 3.27 16.35
C ALA A 282 -10.02 4.17 15.10
N LEU A 283 -10.94 3.78 14.21
CA LEU A 283 -11.27 4.56 13.01
C LEU A 283 -11.73 5.98 13.38
N ALA A 284 -12.55 6.10 14.43
CA ALA A 284 -13.05 7.39 14.92
C ALA A 284 -11.91 8.34 15.34
N GLU A 285 -10.89 7.82 16.05
CA GLU A 285 -9.72 8.61 16.45
C GLU A 285 -8.88 9.06 15.25
N LEU A 286 -8.72 8.17 14.25
CA LEU A 286 -7.98 8.48 13.04
C LEU A 286 -8.69 9.56 12.22
N LEU A 287 -10.01 9.46 12.10
CA LEU A 287 -10.86 10.43 11.41
C LEU A 287 -10.85 11.79 12.13
N GLU A 288 -10.99 11.79 13.47
CA GLU A 288 -10.89 13.02 14.26
C GLU A 288 -9.53 13.70 14.07
N PHE A 289 -8.44 12.93 14.06
CA PHE A 289 -7.11 13.47 13.79
C PHE A 289 -7.02 14.06 12.38
N ALA A 290 -7.50 13.34 11.35
CA ALA A 290 -7.46 13.79 9.96
C ALA A 290 -8.20 15.12 9.74
N ARG A 291 -9.28 15.37 10.49
CA ARG A 291 -10.11 16.60 10.40
C ARG A 291 -9.49 17.84 11.04
N ARG A 292 -8.41 17.69 11.80
CA ARG A 292 -7.74 18.81 12.51
C ARG A 292 -6.73 19.57 11.64
N GLY A 293 -6.57 19.17 10.37
CA GLY A 293 -5.63 19.77 9.41
C GLY A 293 -6.11 21.02 8.71
#